data_7b75d98dabfee78e902462a35fb007f4
#
_entry.id   7b75d98dabfee78e902462a35fb007f4
#
_cell.length_a   1.000
_cell.length_b   1.000
_cell.length_c   1.000
_cell.angle_alpha   90.00
_cell.angle_beta   90.00
_cell.angle_gamma   90.00
#
_symmetry.space_group_name_H-M   'P 1'
#
loop_
_entity.id
_entity.type
_entity.pdbx_description
1 polymer ?
#
loop_
_entity_poly.entity_id
_entity_poly.type
_entity_poly.pdbx_seq_one_letter_code
_entity_poly.pdbx_strand_id
1 'polypeptide(L)'
;MNKKVTKTLTYYKELAPLYRMIEQAKVIEALVHLGTLLTPDNEDLQAATNRTYIENNWLTNENYALSITHWSATLSKDNLQKFVLPYPYTDTPQRVGVIMAGNIPLVGFHDLLCVLLSGHHAVIKPSSDDKYVMLYIVKVL
;
A
#
# COMPACT_ATOMS: atom_id res chain seq x y z
N MET A 1 -11.15 23.77 -14.40
CA MET A 1 -10.42 22.86 -13.49
C MET A 1 -11.42 22.31 -12.49
N ASN A 2 -11.56 21.00 -12.37
CA ASN A 2 -12.67 20.35 -11.66
C ASN A 2 -12.50 20.53 -10.14
N LYS A 3 -13.54 21.07 -9.44
CA LYS A 3 -13.53 21.33 -7.97
C LYS A 3 -13.12 20.10 -7.12
N LYS A 4 -13.40 18.89 -7.61
CA LYS A 4 -13.00 17.63 -6.95
C LYS A 4 -11.47 17.41 -6.96
N VAL A 5 -10.81 17.73 -8.06
CA VAL A 5 -9.34 17.62 -8.21
C VAL A 5 -8.63 18.64 -7.33
N THR A 6 -9.17 19.85 -7.24
CA THR A 6 -8.60 20.93 -6.40
C THR A 6 -8.69 20.58 -4.91
N LYS A 7 -9.82 20.01 -4.45
CA LYS A 7 -10.01 19.59 -3.05
C LYS A 7 -9.04 18.45 -2.65
N THR A 8 -8.84 17.49 -3.54
CA THR A 8 -7.88 16.39 -3.36
C THR A 8 -6.45 16.91 -3.29
N LEU A 9 -6.06 17.84 -4.17
CA LEU A 9 -4.73 18.48 -4.16
C LEU A 9 -4.47 19.32 -2.90
N THR A 10 -5.49 19.99 -2.36
CA THR A 10 -5.39 20.77 -1.11
C THR A 10 -5.21 19.86 0.09
N TYR A 11 -5.96 18.78 0.18
CA TYR A 11 -5.81 17.76 1.22
C TYR A 11 -4.39 17.16 1.27
N TYR A 12 -3.79 16.86 0.11
CA TYR A 12 -2.40 16.39 0.04
C TYR A 12 -1.36 17.45 0.40
N LYS A 13 -1.63 18.73 0.16
CA LYS A 13 -0.74 19.84 0.55
C LYS A 13 -0.70 20.04 2.07
N GLU A 14 -1.81 19.84 2.76
CA GLU A 14 -1.90 19.98 4.22
C GLU A 14 -1.25 18.80 4.97
N LEU A 15 -1.22 17.61 4.36
CA LEU A 15 -0.54 16.44 4.92
C LEU A 15 0.96 16.39 4.63
N ALA A 16 1.46 17.18 3.67
CA ALA A 16 2.86 17.20 3.27
C ALA A 16 3.85 17.51 4.41
N PRO A 17 3.54 18.37 5.41
CA PRO A 17 4.45 18.60 6.55
C PRO A 17 4.58 17.40 7.49
N LEU A 18 3.52 16.59 7.63
CA LEU A 18 3.50 15.42 8.53
C LEU A 18 4.39 14.28 8.03
N TYR A 19 4.61 14.19 6.71
CA TYR A 19 5.37 13.11 6.08
C TYR A 19 6.87 13.39 5.96
N ARG A 20 7.35 14.56 6.39
CA ARG A 20 8.73 15.01 6.11
C ARG A 20 9.84 14.29 6.84
N MET A 21 9.55 13.43 7.81
CA MET A 21 10.59 12.84 8.66
C MET A 21 10.31 11.39 9.07
N ILE A 22 9.72 10.58 8.20
CA ILE A 22 9.61 9.15 8.48
C ILE A 22 10.95 8.49 8.13
N GLU A 23 11.71 8.12 9.16
CA GLU A 23 12.94 7.35 8.98
C GLU A 23 12.60 5.95 8.43
N GLN A 24 13.49 5.38 7.63
CA GLN A 24 13.31 4.05 7.03
C GLN A 24 12.91 2.97 8.07
N ALA A 25 13.47 3.06 9.30
CA ALA A 25 13.12 2.14 10.38
C ALA A 25 11.63 2.20 10.73
N LYS A 26 11.02 3.40 10.77
CA LYS A 26 9.58 3.56 11.05
C LYS A 26 8.72 3.04 9.92
N VAL A 27 9.15 3.21 8.67
CA VAL A 27 8.48 2.62 7.51
C VAL A 27 8.49 1.09 7.61
N ILE A 28 9.64 0.51 7.94
CA ILE A 28 9.74 -0.95 8.14
C ILE A 28 8.83 -1.41 9.28
N GLU A 29 8.78 -0.70 10.40
CA GLU A 29 7.89 -1.04 11.52
C GLU A 29 6.40 -0.98 11.12
N ALA A 30 5.98 0.04 10.38
CA ALA A 30 4.61 0.15 9.87
C ALA A 30 4.26 -0.99 8.91
N LEU A 31 5.18 -1.35 8.01
CA LEU A 31 5.00 -2.47 7.08
C LEU A 31 4.96 -3.83 7.79
N VAL A 32 5.78 -4.03 8.82
CA VAL A 32 5.73 -5.23 9.68
C VAL A 32 4.38 -5.29 10.39
N HIS A 33 3.90 -4.17 10.95
CA HIS A 33 2.57 -4.11 11.57
C HIS A 33 1.48 -4.44 10.55
N LEU A 34 1.51 -3.87 9.35
CA LEU A 34 0.59 -4.25 8.27
C LEU A 34 0.63 -5.76 8.04
N GLY A 35 1.82 -6.36 7.97
CA GLY A 35 1.99 -7.81 7.80
C GLY A 35 1.26 -8.65 8.85
N THR A 36 1.19 -8.18 10.09
CA THR A 36 0.43 -8.85 11.16
C THR A 36 -1.08 -8.75 11.00
N LEU A 37 -1.56 -7.76 10.27
CA LEU A 37 -2.99 -7.55 10.00
C LEU A 37 -3.45 -8.23 8.70
N LEU A 38 -2.53 -8.63 7.83
CA LEU A 38 -2.82 -9.38 6.62
C LEU A 38 -3.05 -10.87 6.95
N THR A 39 -4.16 -11.15 7.63
CA THR A 39 -4.57 -12.50 8.03
C THR A 39 -5.98 -12.81 7.54
N PRO A 40 -6.30 -14.10 7.28
CA PRO A 40 -7.65 -14.50 6.87
C PRO A 40 -8.73 -14.14 7.90
N ASP A 41 -8.37 -14.05 9.19
CA ASP A 41 -9.32 -13.76 10.27
C ASP A 41 -9.59 -12.26 10.46
N ASN A 42 -8.94 -11.39 9.71
CA ASN A 42 -9.17 -9.94 9.80
C ASN A 42 -10.48 -9.56 9.11
N GLU A 43 -11.49 -9.17 9.89
CA GLU A 43 -12.84 -8.86 9.42
C GLU A 43 -12.88 -7.70 8.41
N ASP A 44 -12.11 -6.62 8.65
CA ASP A 44 -12.04 -5.47 7.74
C ASP A 44 -11.43 -5.86 6.39
N LEU A 45 -10.42 -6.72 6.41
CA LEU A 45 -9.79 -7.24 5.20
C LEU A 45 -10.73 -8.18 4.44
N GLN A 46 -11.45 -9.07 5.15
CA GLN A 46 -12.49 -9.92 4.56
C GLN A 46 -13.60 -9.09 3.92
N ALA A 47 -14.06 -8.04 4.59
CA ALA A 47 -15.05 -7.13 4.03
C ALA A 47 -14.56 -6.46 2.73
N ALA A 48 -13.28 -6.04 2.69
CA ALA A 48 -12.67 -5.45 1.52
C ALA A 48 -12.54 -6.45 0.35
N THR A 49 -12.10 -7.69 0.60
CA THR A 49 -11.98 -8.73 -0.43
C THR A 49 -13.34 -9.13 -0.97
N ASN A 50 -14.33 -9.37 -0.10
CA ASN A 50 -15.70 -9.69 -0.51
C ASN A 50 -16.31 -8.58 -1.37
N ARG A 51 -16.09 -7.32 -1.01
CA ARG A 51 -16.58 -6.19 -1.81
C ARG A 51 -15.92 -6.13 -3.18
N THR A 52 -14.61 -6.40 -3.26
CA THR A 52 -13.92 -6.49 -4.55
C THR A 52 -14.50 -7.62 -5.40
N TYR A 53 -14.71 -8.80 -4.83
CA TYR A 53 -15.29 -9.95 -5.55
C TYR A 53 -16.69 -9.66 -6.11
N ILE A 54 -17.53 -8.94 -5.37
CA ILE A 54 -18.86 -8.54 -5.84
C ILE A 54 -18.77 -7.61 -7.07
N GLU A 55 -17.82 -6.68 -7.09
CA GLU A 55 -17.64 -5.75 -8.22
C GLU A 55 -16.84 -6.37 -9.38
N ASN A 56 -15.91 -7.28 -9.07
CA ASN A 56 -15.06 -7.96 -10.04
C ASN A 56 -14.79 -9.40 -9.60
N ASN A 57 -15.64 -10.32 -10.06
CA ASN A 57 -15.56 -11.73 -9.72
C ASN A 57 -14.34 -12.48 -10.31
N TRP A 58 -13.55 -11.83 -11.13
CA TRP A 58 -12.27 -12.34 -11.60
C TRP A 58 -11.22 -12.41 -10.48
N LEU A 59 -11.30 -11.49 -9.50
CA LEU A 59 -10.46 -11.45 -8.31
C LEU A 59 -11.11 -12.25 -7.17
N THR A 60 -10.94 -13.58 -7.20
CA THR A 60 -11.58 -14.48 -6.25
C THR A 60 -11.00 -14.37 -4.83
N ASN A 61 -11.80 -14.79 -3.84
CA ASN A 61 -11.35 -14.82 -2.45
C ASN A 61 -10.16 -15.76 -2.24
N GLU A 62 -10.07 -16.87 -3.00
CA GLU A 62 -8.94 -17.80 -2.97
C GLU A 62 -7.65 -17.12 -3.47
N ASN A 63 -7.73 -16.35 -4.56
CA ASN A 63 -6.60 -15.60 -5.10
C ASN A 63 -6.15 -14.52 -4.12
N TYR A 64 -7.09 -13.85 -3.42
CA TYR A 64 -6.75 -12.93 -2.34
C TYR A 64 -6.10 -13.64 -1.16
N ALA A 65 -6.60 -14.79 -0.73
CA ALA A 65 -6.01 -15.56 0.38
C ALA A 65 -4.54 -15.93 0.08
N LEU A 66 -4.23 -16.32 -1.16
CA LEU A 66 -2.86 -16.59 -1.59
C LEU A 66 -1.99 -15.32 -1.54
N SER A 67 -2.47 -14.20 -2.09
CA SER A 67 -1.73 -12.94 -2.09
C SER A 67 -1.52 -12.38 -0.68
N ILE A 68 -2.53 -12.44 0.18
CA ILE A 68 -2.48 -12.01 1.58
C ILE A 68 -1.45 -12.83 2.35
N THR A 69 -1.49 -14.17 2.22
CA THR A 69 -0.52 -15.07 2.86
C THR A 69 0.90 -14.77 2.41
N HIS A 70 1.11 -14.57 1.11
CA HIS A 70 2.41 -14.21 0.56
C HIS A 70 2.93 -12.88 1.13
N TRP A 71 2.10 -11.84 1.13
CA TRP A 71 2.49 -10.53 1.63
C TRP A 71 2.70 -10.52 3.15
N SER A 72 1.85 -11.21 3.92
CA SER A 72 2.05 -11.37 5.37
C SER A 72 3.42 -11.98 5.69
N ALA A 73 3.83 -13.03 4.98
CA ALA A 73 5.14 -13.66 5.14
C ALA A 73 6.29 -12.76 4.66
N THR A 74 6.08 -11.99 3.59
CA THR A 74 7.08 -11.10 3.00
C THR A 74 7.37 -9.91 3.90
N LEU A 75 6.37 -9.34 4.57
CA LEU A 75 6.46 -8.14 5.42
C LEU A 75 7.05 -8.44 6.81
N SER A 76 8.00 -9.37 6.91
CA SER A 76 8.79 -9.58 8.12
C SER A 76 9.94 -8.56 8.19
N LYS A 77 10.36 -8.21 9.42
CA LYS A 77 11.47 -7.27 9.64
C LYS A 77 12.74 -7.70 8.91
N ASP A 78 13.08 -8.98 9.01
CA ASP A 78 14.29 -9.52 8.39
C ASP A 78 14.25 -9.44 6.86
N ASN A 79 13.11 -9.76 6.25
CA ASN A 79 12.94 -9.68 4.80
C ASN A 79 13.02 -8.23 4.30
N LEU A 80 12.35 -7.30 4.99
CA LEU A 80 12.36 -5.88 4.62
C LEU A 80 13.75 -5.28 4.79
N GLN A 81 14.47 -5.60 5.86
CA GLN A 81 15.85 -5.15 6.06
C GLN A 81 16.80 -5.69 4.97
N LYS A 82 16.69 -6.97 4.61
CA LYS A 82 17.44 -7.55 3.49
C LYS A 82 17.10 -6.90 2.16
N PHE A 83 15.82 -6.61 1.94
CA PHE A 83 15.35 -5.98 0.69
C PHE A 83 15.96 -4.57 0.52
N VAL A 84 16.00 -3.76 1.58
CA VAL A 84 16.51 -2.39 1.48
C VAL A 84 18.03 -2.29 1.52
N LEU A 85 18.74 -3.32 1.98
CA LEU A 85 20.19 -3.30 2.21
C LEU A 85 21.01 -2.78 1.01
N PRO A 86 20.72 -3.15 -0.26
CA PRO A 86 21.48 -2.65 -1.41
C PRO A 86 21.05 -1.27 -1.90
N TYR A 87 19.99 -0.67 -1.33
CA TYR A 87 19.41 0.58 -1.82
C TYR A 87 19.57 1.71 -0.82
N PRO A 88 20.05 2.90 -1.24
CA PRO A 88 20.11 4.04 -0.34
C PRO A 88 18.71 4.56 -0.01
N TYR A 89 18.51 4.96 1.25
CA TYR A 89 17.36 5.76 1.65
C TYR A 89 17.58 7.21 1.24
N THR A 90 16.57 7.88 0.67
CA THR A 90 16.77 9.24 0.15
C THR A 90 16.69 10.31 1.24
N ASP A 91 17.61 11.28 1.21
CA ASP A 91 17.57 12.50 2.04
C ASP A 91 16.71 13.61 1.41
N THR A 92 16.29 13.42 0.15
CA THR A 92 15.48 14.37 -0.62
C THR A 92 14.20 13.74 -1.09
N PRO A 93 13.20 13.53 -0.20
CA PRO A 93 11.93 12.90 -0.54
C PRO A 93 11.22 13.61 -1.69
N GLN A 94 10.74 12.84 -2.63
CA GLN A 94 9.93 13.32 -3.75
C GLN A 94 8.57 12.67 -3.73
N ARG A 95 7.59 13.30 -4.39
CA ARG A 95 6.27 12.72 -4.60
C ARG A 95 6.29 11.85 -5.84
N VAL A 96 6.11 10.55 -5.65
CA VAL A 96 6.10 9.55 -6.72
C VAL A 96 4.67 9.10 -7.00
N GLY A 97 4.20 9.35 -8.22
CA GLY A 97 2.89 8.88 -8.68
C GLY A 97 2.92 7.39 -9.02
N VAL A 98 2.02 6.61 -8.41
CA VAL A 98 1.87 5.17 -8.70
C VAL A 98 0.47 4.91 -9.24
N ILE A 99 0.38 4.57 -10.51
CA ILE A 99 -0.86 4.13 -11.17
C ILE A 99 -0.88 2.61 -11.13
N MET A 100 -1.70 2.07 -10.24
CA MET A 100 -1.69 0.63 -9.95
C MET A 100 -2.47 -0.17 -10.98
N ALA A 101 -1.92 -1.30 -11.40
CA ALA A 101 -2.66 -2.34 -12.10
C ALA A 101 -3.60 -3.07 -11.13
N GLY A 102 -4.56 -3.83 -11.64
CA GLY A 102 -5.53 -4.55 -10.83
C GLY A 102 -5.99 -5.87 -11.48
N ASN A 103 -5.16 -6.44 -12.33
CA ASN A 103 -5.43 -7.69 -13.03
C ASN A 103 -5.18 -8.95 -12.17
N ILE A 104 -4.43 -8.80 -11.08
CA ILE A 104 -4.25 -9.81 -10.02
C ILE A 104 -4.29 -9.13 -8.65
N PRO A 105 -4.71 -9.85 -7.58
CA PRO A 105 -4.80 -9.26 -6.24
C PRO A 105 -3.50 -8.65 -5.76
N LEU A 106 -3.56 -7.40 -5.27
CA LEU A 106 -2.45 -6.68 -4.65
C LEU A 106 -1.22 -6.45 -5.55
N VAL A 107 -1.35 -6.56 -6.88
CA VAL A 107 -0.21 -6.37 -7.80
C VAL A 107 0.44 -4.98 -7.65
N GLY A 108 -0.32 -3.94 -7.40
CA GLY A 108 0.18 -2.58 -7.20
C GLY A 108 0.83 -2.34 -5.84
N PHE A 109 0.72 -3.27 -4.89
CA PHE A 109 1.28 -3.10 -3.56
C PHE A 109 2.81 -3.13 -3.56
N HIS A 110 3.44 -3.90 -4.46
CA HIS A 110 4.89 -3.93 -4.60
C HIS A 110 5.46 -2.54 -4.94
N ASP A 111 4.83 -1.82 -5.86
CA ASP A 111 5.29 -0.49 -6.26
C ASP A 111 5.15 0.52 -5.11
N LEU A 112 4.04 0.46 -4.36
CA LEU A 112 3.86 1.26 -3.15
C LEU A 112 4.96 0.97 -2.12
N LEU A 113 5.24 -0.31 -1.86
CA LEU A 113 6.30 -0.75 -0.94
C LEU A 113 7.66 -0.17 -1.34
N CYS A 114 8.03 -0.26 -2.61
CA CYS A 114 9.30 0.27 -3.11
C CYS A 114 9.42 1.80 -2.89
N VAL A 115 8.35 2.55 -3.16
CA VAL A 115 8.33 4.01 -2.95
C VAL A 115 8.50 4.36 -1.48
N LEU A 116 7.79 3.66 -0.59
CA LEU A 116 7.88 3.90 0.85
C LEU A 116 9.27 3.55 1.41
N LEU A 117 9.80 2.38 1.05
CA LEU A 117 11.09 1.89 1.53
C LEU A 117 12.28 2.68 1.00
N SER A 118 12.12 3.40 -0.11
CA SER A 118 13.15 4.31 -0.64
C SER A 118 13.10 5.71 -0.03
N GLY A 119 12.13 6.01 0.82
CA GLY A 119 12.00 7.31 1.51
C GLY A 119 11.24 8.37 0.71
N HIS A 120 10.52 7.97 -0.33
CA HIS A 120 9.70 8.87 -1.12
C HIS A 120 8.24 8.89 -0.64
N HIS A 121 7.49 9.91 -1.07
CA HIS A 121 6.06 10.03 -0.78
C HIS A 121 5.24 9.43 -1.91
N ALA A 122 4.50 8.37 -1.64
CA ALA A 122 3.63 7.75 -2.62
C ALA A 122 2.34 8.57 -2.84
N VAL A 123 2.02 8.82 -4.09
CA VAL A 123 0.73 9.36 -4.54
C VAL A 123 0.07 8.29 -5.39
N ILE A 124 -0.78 7.49 -4.77
CA ILE A 124 -1.33 6.32 -5.43
C ILE A 124 -2.67 6.60 -6.11
N LYS A 125 -2.87 5.98 -7.27
CA LYS A 125 -4.15 5.78 -7.92
C LYS A 125 -4.42 4.28 -7.97
N PRO A 126 -5.21 3.72 -7.05
CA PRO A 126 -5.60 2.31 -7.11
C PRO A 126 -6.29 1.98 -8.42
N SER A 127 -6.21 0.72 -8.85
CA SER A 127 -7.05 0.23 -9.93
C SER A 127 -8.53 0.31 -9.56
N SER A 128 -9.41 0.50 -10.54
CA SER A 128 -10.86 0.34 -10.33
C SER A 128 -11.20 -1.08 -9.90
N ASP A 129 -10.42 -2.05 -10.36
CA ASP A 129 -10.71 -3.49 -10.24
C ASP A 129 -10.25 -4.08 -8.90
N ASP A 130 -9.27 -3.44 -8.21
CA ASP A 130 -8.70 -3.88 -6.92
C ASP A 130 -8.58 -2.72 -5.92
N LYS A 131 -9.58 -1.86 -5.83
CA LYS A 131 -9.48 -0.64 -5.00
C LYS A 131 -9.68 -0.86 -3.51
N TYR A 132 -10.55 -1.80 -3.11
CA TYR A 132 -10.98 -1.87 -1.70
C TYR A 132 -9.91 -2.42 -0.79
N VAL A 133 -9.21 -3.47 -1.22
CA VAL A 133 -8.11 -4.04 -0.43
C VAL A 133 -6.93 -3.07 -0.38
N MET A 134 -6.63 -2.38 -1.48
CA MET A 134 -5.61 -1.35 -1.50
C MET A 134 -5.95 -0.16 -0.58
N LEU A 135 -7.22 0.27 -0.54
CA LEU A 135 -7.68 1.33 0.37
C LEU A 135 -7.60 0.89 1.84
N TYR A 136 -7.88 -0.37 2.15
CA TYR A 136 -7.64 -0.94 3.47
C TYR A 136 -6.16 -0.83 3.87
N ILE A 137 -5.25 -1.29 3.01
CA ILE A 137 -3.81 -1.22 3.24
C ILE A 137 -3.34 0.22 3.53
N VAL A 138 -3.77 1.17 2.70
CA VAL A 138 -3.39 2.59 2.87
C VAL A 138 -3.95 3.21 4.14
N LYS A 139 -5.10 2.74 4.61
CA LYS A 139 -5.67 3.20 5.88
C LYS A 139 -4.89 2.69 7.09
N VAL A 140 -4.28 1.52 6.98
CA VAL A 140 -3.45 0.93 8.04
C VAL A 140 -2.08 1.59 8.11
N LEU A 141 -1.48 1.93 6.97
CA LEU A 141 -0.19 2.63 6.88
C LEU A 141 -0.31 4.11 7.22
#